data_952ba76319a12e7d05c3d6ddb6665f9c
#
_entry.id   952ba76319a12e7d05c3d6ddb6665f9c
#
_cell.length_a   1.000
_cell.length_b   1.000
_cell.length_c   1.000
_cell.angle_alpha   90.00
_cell.angle_beta   90.00
_cell.angle_gamma   90.00
#
_symmetry.space_group_name_H-M   'P 1'
#
loop_
_entity.id
_entity.type
_entity.pdbx_description
1 polymer ?
#
loop_
_entity_poly.entity_id
_entity_poly.type
_entity_poly.pdbx_seq_one_letter_code
_entity_poly.pdbx_strand_id
1 'polypeptide(L)'
;MKDQFYKYIEDLQETITSKLEEVDGVGRFKEDLWEREEGGGGRTRVIENGAVFEKGGVNISAVHGELPAALRNQFQVEEGNFFACGLSLVLHPKNPFLPTVHANWRYFEMYDESGNIVTQWFGGGQDLTPYYLFEEDAIHFHSVCKSSCDLHDLSFYPKFKDNCDTYFWNSHRNEARGIGGLFFDYLKETDEFSIQDRFNFVTEVGNHFLESYVPIVALRKEVPFTIAHKNWQEIRRGRYVEFNLVHDRGTLFGLKTNGRIESILMSLPPNVQWVYNHQPEKNSKEAKLIQVLSKPIDWI
;
A
#
# COMPACT_ATOMS: atom_id res chain seq x y z
N MET A 1 -20.39 -11.67 1.85
CA MET A 1 -19.35 -10.72 1.41
C MET A 1 -17.94 -11.21 1.70
N LYS A 2 -17.62 -11.63 2.94
CA LYS A 2 -16.27 -12.05 3.34
C LYS A 2 -15.63 -13.13 2.44
N ASP A 3 -16.35 -14.21 2.14
CA ASP A 3 -15.81 -15.30 1.31
C ASP A 3 -15.57 -14.87 -0.14
N GLN A 4 -16.42 -14.00 -0.66
CA GLN A 4 -16.28 -13.43 -2.00
C GLN A 4 -15.04 -12.52 -2.09
N PHE A 5 -14.83 -11.67 -1.10
CA PHE A 5 -13.66 -10.79 -1.09
C PHE A 5 -12.37 -11.56 -0.80
N TYR A 6 -12.42 -12.57 0.10
CA TYR A 6 -11.25 -13.42 0.35
C TYR A 6 -10.81 -14.16 -0.93
N LYS A 7 -11.77 -14.76 -1.64
CA LYS A 7 -11.48 -15.39 -2.94
C LYS A 7 -10.88 -14.41 -3.95
N TYR A 8 -11.42 -13.20 -4.02
CA TYR A 8 -10.89 -12.17 -4.90
C TYR A 8 -9.42 -11.82 -4.59
N ILE A 9 -9.06 -11.61 -3.32
CA ILE A 9 -7.68 -11.27 -2.97
C ILE A 9 -6.70 -12.43 -3.17
N GLU A 10 -7.16 -13.69 -3.07
CA GLU A 10 -6.35 -14.86 -3.46
C GLU A 10 -6.00 -14.83 -4.94
N ASP A 11 -7.00 -14.61 -5.80
CA ASP A 11 -6.82 -14.54 -7.25
C ASP A 11 -5.99 -13.31 -7.65
N LEU A 12 -6.20 -12.18 -6.97
CA LEU A 12 -5.42 -10.96 -7.18
C LEU A 12 -3.94 -11.16 -6.79
N GLN A 13 -3.65 -11.82 -5.67
CA GLN A 13 -2.27 -12.15 -5.28
C GLN A 13 -1.58 -12.98 -6.34
N GLU A 14 -2.24 -14.02 -6.86
CA GLU A 14 -1.71 -14.88 -7.92
C GLU A 14 -1.40 -14.07 -9.19
N THR A 15 -2.35 -13.25 -9.62
CA THR A 15 -2.22 -12.40 -10.80
C THR A 15 -1.05 -11.42 -10.66
N ILE A 16 -0.96 -10.73 -9.52
CA ILE A 16 0.10 -9.76 -9.26
C ILE A 16 1.47 -10.43 -9.19
N THR A 17 1.60 -11.51 -8.40
CA THR A 17 2.91 -12.16 -8.23
C THR A 17 3.40 -12.79 -9.52
N SER A 18 2.55 -13.45 -10.30
CA SER A 18 2.91 -14.00 -11.60
C SER A 18 3.39 -12.94 -12.58
N LYS A 19 2.70 -11.79 -12.64
CA LYS A 19 3.10 -10.69 -13.53
C LYS A 19 4.40 -10.03 -13.07
N LEU A 20 4.62 -9.87 -11.78
CA LEU A 20 5.86 -9.29 -11.26
C LEU A 20 7.06 -10.22 -11.48
N GLU A 21 6.89 -11.54 -11.39
CA GLU A 21 7.92 -12.52 -11.75
C GLU A 21 8.28 -12.49 -13.23
N GLU A 22 7.26 -12.35 -14.10
CA GLU A 22 7.48 -12.16 -15.55
C GLU A 22 8.30 -10.88 -15.83
N VAL A 23 7.95 -9.78 -15.19
CA VAL A 23 8.60 -8.48 -15.35
C VAL A 23 10.03 -8.47 -14.80
N ASP A 24 10.26 -9.14 -13.68
CA ASP A 24 11.59 -9.28 -13.06
C ASP A 24 12.48 -10.23 -13.88
N GLY A 25 11.95 -11.31 -14.39
CA GLY A 25 12.64 -12.32 -15.20
C GLY A 25 13.51 -13.32 -14.40
N VAL A 26 14.07 -12.91 -13.27
CA VAL A 26 15.00 -13.69 -12.42
C VAL A 26 14.39 -14.03 -11.07
N GLY A 27 13.89 -13.00 -10.36
CA GLY A 27 13.30 -13.14 -9.03
C GLY A 27 12.05 -14.03 -9.04
N ARG A 28 11.85 -14.76 -7.95
CA ARG A 28 10.65 -15.57 -7.72
C ARG A 28 10.14 -15.31 -6.31
N PHE A 29 8.82 -15.27 -6.18
CA PHE A 29 8.19 -15.15 -4.87
C PHE A 29 8.31 -16.46 -4.09
N LYS A 30 8.81 -16.37 -2.88
CA LYS A 30 8.78 -17.46 -1.90
C LYS A 30 7.51 -17.33 -1.08
N GLU A 31 6.76 -18.42 -1.01
CA GLU A 31 5.52 -18.49 -0.25
C GLU A 31 5.78 -18.96 1.17
N ASP A 32 5.10 -18.33 2.11
CA ASP A 32 5.13 -18.65 3.53
C ASP A 32 3.68 -18.62 4.06
N LEU A 33 3.17 -19.79 4.37
CA LEU A 33 1.84 -20.00 4.97
C LEU A 33 1.95 -19.91 6.48
N TRP A 34 1.02 -19.23 7.13
CA TRP A 34 1.01 -19.08 8.55
C TRP A 34 -0.40 -19.09 9.12
N GLU A 35 -0.51 -19.57 10.34
CA GLU A 35 -1.73 -19.59 11.13
C GLU A 35 -1.57 -18.72 12.37
N ARG A 36 -2.69 -18.26 12.91
CA ARG A 36 -2.78 -17.45 14.11
C ARG A 36 -3.52 -18.26 15.19
N GLU A 37 -2.97 -18.29 16.40
CA GLU A 37 -3.57 -19.05 17.52
C GLU A 37 -4.98 -18.58 17.86
N GLU A 38 -5.23 -17.26 17.77
CA GLU A 38 -6.53 -16.66 18.05
C GLU A 38 -7.54 -16.79 16.90
N GLY A 39 -7.13 -17.31 15.76
CA GLY A 39 -7.99 -17.63 14.62
C GLY A 39 -7.61 -16.96 13.32
N GLY A 40 -7.64 -17.74 12.26
CA GLY A 40 -7.27 -17.34 10.92
C GLY A 40 -5.79 -17.51 10.63
N GLY A 41 -5.32 -16.82 9.56
CA GLY A 41 -3.95 -16.96 9.08
C GLY A 41 -3.71 -16.12 7.85
N GLY A 42 -2.70 -16.49 7.08
CA GLY A 42 -2.38 -15.78 5.84
C GLY A 42 -1.37 -16.50 4.97
N ARG A 43 -1.15 -15.90 3.81
CA ARG A 43 -0.17 -16.33 2.81
C ARG A 43 0.71 -15.14 2.45
N THR A 44 1.94 -15.14 2.92
CA THR A 44 2.96 -14.14 2.62
C THR A 44 3.78 -14.61 1.43
N ARG A 45 3.90 -13.79 0.39
CA ARG A 45 4.79 -14.03 -0.73
C ARG A 45 5.84 -12.94 -0.80
N VAL A 46 7.12 -13.31 -0.74
CA VAL A 46 8.26 -12.38 -0.72
C VAL A 46 9.21 -12.66 -1.87
N ILE A 47 9.53 -11.62 -2.63
CA ILE A 47 10.60 -11.61 -3.64
C ILE A 47 11.80 -10.86 -3.08
N GLU A 48 12.99 -11.43 -3.23
CA GLU A 48 14.26 -10.84 -2.79
C GLU A 48 15.34 -11.06 -3.84
N ASN A 49 16.23 -10.09 -3.97
CA ASN A 49 17.40 -10.15 -4.85
C ASN A 49 17.06 -10.40 -6.33
N GLY A 50 15.89 -9.94 -6.78
CA GLY A 50 15.50 -10.00 -8.19
C GLY A 50 16.33 -9.08 -9.08
N ALA A 51 16.14 -9.19 -10.38
CA ALA A 51 16.77 -8.29 -11.34
C ALA A 51 16.20 -6.88 -11.26
N VAL A 52 14.88 -6.75 -11.07
CA VAL A 52 14.13 -5.50 -10.96
C VAL A 52 13.79 -5.18 -9.51
N PHE A 53 13.24 -6.15 -8.77
CA PHE A 53 12.81 -5.97 -7.38
C PHE A 53 13.88 -6.45 -6.40
N GLU A 54 14.49 -5.50 -5.70
CA GLU A 54 15.49 -5.78 -4.66
C GLU A 54 14.86 -6.49 -3.46
N LYS A 55 13.66 -6.05 -3.07
CA LYS A 55 12.79 -6.70 -2.10
C LYS A 55 11.35 -6.30 -2.35
N GLY A 56 10.42 -7.21 -2.14
CA GLY A 56 9.00 -6.91 -2.15
C GLY A 56 8.19 -8.02 -1.53
N GLY A 57 6.97 -7.72 -1.18
CA GLY A 57 6.02 -8.71 -0.71
C GLY A 57 4.61 -8.41 -1.17
N VAL A 58 3.86 -9.47 -1.38
CA VAL A 58 2.43 -9.46 -1.69
C VAL A 58 1.78 -10.43 -0.71
N ASN A 59 1.09 -9.91 0.28
CA ASN A 59 0.61 -10.67 1.42
C ASN A 59 -0.90 -10.65 1.48
N ILE A 60 -1.51 -11.80 1.73
CA ILE A 60 -2.92 -11.90 2.10
C ILE A 60 -3.04 -12.41 3.54
N SER A 61 -4.06 -11.94 4.22
CA SER A 61 -4.45 -12.43 5.54
C SER A 61 -5.97 -12.50 5.65
N ALA A 62 -6.45 -13.46 6.44
CA ALA A 62 -7.82 -13.55 6.89
C ALA A 62 -7.80 -13.95 8.36
N VAL A 63 -8.14 -13.03 9.23
CA VAL A 63 -8.07 -13.20 10.68
C VAL A 63 -9.42 -12.92 11.33
N HIS A 64 -9.71 -13.64 12.39
CA HIS A 64 -10.95 -13.48 13.13
C HIS A 64 -10.69 -13.77 14.62
N GLY A 65 -11.65 -13.45 15.45
CA GLY A 65 -11.58 -13.69 16.89
C GLY A 65 -12.33 -12.64 17.68
N GLU A 66 -12.06 -12.55 18.98
CA GLU A 66 -12.60 -11.51 19.83
C GLU A 66 -12.06 -10.13 19.44
N LEU A 67 -12.91 -9.11 19.55
CA LEU A 67 -12.50 -7.73 19.29
C LEU A 67 -11.37 -7.31 20.23
N PRO A 68 -10.21 -6.88 19.69
CA PRO A 68 -9.15 -6.29 20.51
C PRO A 68 -9.65 -5.07 21.29
N ALA A 69 -9.10 -4.84 22.50
CA ALA A 69 -9.47 -3.72 23.35
C ALA A 69 -9.42 -2.35 22.64
N ALA A 70 -8.45 -2.15 21.73
CA ALA A 70 -8.34 -0.94 20.94
C ALA A 70 -9.56 -0.71 20.03
N LEU A 71 -10.08 -1.77 19.38
CA LEU A 71 -11.28 -1.71 18.55
C LEU A 71 -12.56 -1.59 19.39
N ARG A 72 -12.63 -2.28 20.54
CA ARG A 72 -13.76 -2.11 21.48
C ARG A 72 -13.90 -0.65 21.91
N ASN A 73 -12.80 -0.01 22.30
CA ASN A 73 -12.80 1.40 22.66
C ASN A 73 -13.20 2.31 21.49
N GLN A 74 -12.70 2.02 20.29
CA GLN A 74 -13.00 2.82 19.09
C GLN A 74 -14.48 2.75 18.70
N PHE A 75 -15.10 1.57 18.81
CA PHE A 75 -16.51 1.34 18.46
C PHE A 75 -17.48 1.48 19.62
N GLN A 76 -16.96 1.76 20.82
CA GLN A 76 -17.76 1.91 22.07
C GLN A 76 -18.63 0.68 22.35
N VAL A 77 -18.06 -0.51 22.17
CA VAL A 77 -18.69 -1.80 22.48
C VAL A 77 -17.91 -2.52 23.57
N GLU A 78 -18.62 -3.28 24.43
CA GLU A 78 -17.99 -4.01 25.53
C GLU A 78 -17.40 -5.34 25.05
N GLU A 79 -18.12 -6.06 24.20
CA GLU A 79 -17.76 -7.37 23.66
C GLU A 79 -18.12 -7.48 22.18
N GLY A 80 -17.65 -8.51 21.52
CA GLY A 80 -17.96 -8.83 20.14
C GLY A 80 -16.82 -9.57 19.43
N ASN A 81 -17.11 -10.04 18.24
CA ASN A 81 -16.15 -10.71 17.38
C ASN A 81 -15.90 -9.90 16.11
N PHE A 82 -14.80 -10.19 15.45
CA PHE A 82 -14.48 -9.57 14.16
C PHE A 82 -13.99 -10.60 13.16
N PHE A 83 -14.10 -10.22 11.91
CA PHE A 83 -13.39 -10.81 10.78
C PHE A 83 -12.73 -9.68 9.98
N ALA A 84 -11.48 -9.87 9.60
CA ALA A 84 -10.75 -8.96 8.73
C ALA A 84 -9.94 -9.75 7.71
N CYS A 85 -10.04 -9.38 6.45
CA CYS A 85 -9.16 -9.92 5.43
C CYS A 85 -8.67 -8.83 4.49
N GLY A 86 -7.52 -9.07 3.86
CA GLY A 86 -6.96 -8.10 2.93
C GLY A 86 -5.71 -8.60 2.24
N LEU A 87 -5.37 -7.91 1.15
CA LEU A 87 -4.11 -7.99 0.45
C LEU A 87 -3.33 -6.70 0.70
N SER A 88 -2.06 -6.83 1.04
CA SER A 88 -1.13 -5.71 1.17
C SER A 88 0.15 -6.02 0.42
N LEU A 89 0.68 -5.04 -0.32
CA LEU A 89 1.94 -5.18 -1.04
C LEU A 89 2.82 -3.94 -0.92
N VAL A 90 4.12 -4.18 -0.96
CA VAL A 90 5.16 -3.16 -1.15
C VAL A 90 6.24 -3.73 -2.05
N LEU A 91 6.68 -2.96 -3.03
CA LEU A 91 7.77 -3.34 -3.94
C LEU A 91 8.87 -2.29 -3.88
N HIS A 92 10.07 -2.72 -3.48
CA HIS A 92 11.28 -1.90 -3.45
C HIS A 92 12.19 -2.26 -4.64
N PRO A 93 12.26 -1.40 -5.65
CA PRO A 93 13.03 -1.68 -6.85
C PRO A 93 14.53 -1.47 -6.64
N LYS A 94 15.33 -2.22 -7.39
CA LYS A 94 16.79 -2.10 -7.40
C LYS A 94 17.25 -0.78 -8.02
N ASN A 95 16.61 -0.38 -9.12
CA ASN A 95 16.96 0.82 -9.86
C ASN A 95 16.42 2.08 -9.14
N PRO A 96 17.27 3.08 -8.83
CA PRO A 96 16.84 4.33 -8.17
C PRO A 96 15.84 5.18 -8.98
N PHE A 97 15.75 4.96 -10.29
CA PHE A 97 14.80 5.69 -11.15
C PHE A 97 13.42 5.03 -11.22
N LEU A 98 13.29 3.82 -10.69
CA LEU A 98 12.01 3.15 -10.53
C LEU A 98 11.44 3.46 -9.14
N PRO A 99 10.19 3.92 -9.02
CA PRO A 99 9.59 4.20 -7.72
C PRO A 99 9.23 2.94 -6.93
N THR A 100 9.25 3.04 -5.61
CA THR A 100 8.54 2.11 -4.72
C THR A 100 7.04 2.30 -4.90
N VAL A 101 6.29 1.21 -4.88
CA VAL A 101 4.82 1.21 -4.86
C VAL A 101 4.31 0.46 -3.64
N HIS A 102 3.26 0.99 -3.05
CA HIS A 102 2.46 0.35 -2.00
C HIS A 102 1.02 0.24 -2.47
N ALA A 103 0.36 -0.85 -2.12
CA ALA A 103 -1.09 -0.98 -2.26
C ALA A 103 -1.67 -1.88 -1.17
N ASN A 104 -2.94 -1.65 -0.87
CA ASN A 104 -3.67 -2.40 0.15
C ASN A 104 -5.16 -2.39 -0.20
N TRP A 105 -5.81 -3.53 -0.08
CA TRP A 105 -7.26 -3.69 -0.19
C TRP A 105 -7.72 -4.60 0.91
N ARG A 106 -8.68 -4.16 1.72
CA ARG A 106 -9.12 -4.87 2.92
C ARG A 106 -10.62 -4.79 3.12
N TYR A 107 -11.15 -5.79 3.79
CA TYR A 107 -12.53 -5.90 4.21
C TYR A 107 -12.59 -6.23 5.71
N PHE A 108 -13.58 -5.68 6.40
CA PHE A 108 -13.78 -5.86 7.83
C PHE A 108 -15.26 -6.08 8.15
N GLU A 109 -15.54 -7.00 9.05
CA GLU A 109 -16.86 -7.22 9.68
C GLU A 109 -16.71 -7.22 11.20
N MET A 110 -17.69 -6.65 11.88
CA MET A 110 -17.85 -6.74 13.33
C MET A 110 -19.18 -7.39 13.65
N TYR A 111 -19.19 -8.29 14.61
CA TYR A 111 -20.35 -9.08 15.00
C TYR A 111 -20.72 -8.81 16.46
N ASP A 112 -22.04 -8.87 16.73
CA ASP A 112 -22.56 -8.92 18.10
C ASP A 112 -22.41 -10.35 18.72
N GLU A 113 -22.84 -10.51 19.97
CA GLU A 113 -22.83 -11.79 20.68
C GLU A 113 -23.70 -12.86 20.00
N SER A 114 -24.70 -12.47 19.25
CA SER A 114 -25.60 -13.36 18.50
C SER A 114 -25.05 -13.75 17.14
N GLY A 115 -23.89 -13.20 16.74
CA GLY A 115 -23.25 -13.44 15.43
C GLY A 115 -23.85 -12.61 14.30
N ASN A 116 -24.65 -11.59 14.57
CA ASN A 116 -25.14 -10.68 13.54
C ASN A 116 -24.06 -9.61 13.21
N ILE A 117 -23.99 -9.22 11.94
CA ILE A 117 -23.09 -8.14 11.50
C ILE A 117 -23.63 -6.80 12.05
N VAL A 118 -22.84 -6.17 12.92
CA VAL A 118 -23.10 -4.83 13.46
C VAL A 118 -22.60 -3.75 12.51
N THR A 119 -21.44 -3.96 11.92
CA THR A 119 -20.86 -3.06 10.92
C THR A 119 -19.88 -3.79 10.02
N GLN A 120 -19.81 -3.34 8.78
CA GLN A 120 -18.87 -3.85 7.78
C GLN A 120 -18.39 -2.71 6.89
N TRP A 121 -17.17 -2.81 6.39
CA TRP A 121 -16.63 -1.82 5.46
C TRP A 121 -15.44 -2.32 4.67
N PHE A 122 -15.16 -1.63 3.59
CA PHE A 122 -13.92 -1.76 2.84
C PHE A 122 -12.96 -0.60 3.13
N GLY A 123 -11.67 -0.88 3.01
CA GLY A 123 -10.63 0.11 3.01
C GLY A 123 -9.52 -0.28 2.05
N GLY A 124 -8.68 0.68 1.67
CA GLY A 124 -7.58 0.40 0.78
C GLY A 124 -6.98 1.63 0.15
N GLY A 125 -6.23 1.37 -0.91
CA GLY A 125 -5.58 2.39 -1.71
C GLY A 125 -4.29 1.89 -2.33
N GLN A 126 -3.66 2.76 -3.10
CA GLN A 126 -2.34 2.56 -3.69
C GLN A 126 -1.62 3.89 -3.82
N ASP A 127 -0.32 3.91 -3.60
CA ASP A 127 0.49 5.11 -3.68
C ASP A 127 1.90 4.83 -4.22
N LEU A 128 2.48 5.87 -4.85
CA LEU A 128 3.77 5.79 -5.52
C LEU A 128 4.80 6.66 -4.80
N THR A 129 5.97 6.08 -4.50
CA THR A 129 7.08 6.75 -3.80
C THR A 129 8.32 6.79 -4.69
N PRO A 130 8.51 7.83 -5.51
CA PRO A 130 9.69 7.99 -6.34
C PRO A 130 10.90 8.49 -5.55
N TYR A 131 12.10 8.17 -6.04
CA TYR A 131 13.37 8.71 -5.58
C TYR A 131 13.88 9.81 -6.52
N TYR A 132 13.46 9.76 -7.76
CA TYR A 132 13.62 10.78 -8.79
C TYR A 132 12.29 11.02 -9.47
N LEU A 133 11.91 12.28 -9.63
CA LEU A 133 10.65 12.64 -10.25
C LEU A 133 10.72 12.51 -11.77
N PHE A 134 9.80 11.72 -12.30
CA PHE A 134 9.38 11.74 -13.70
C PHE A 134 7.91 12.13 -13.72
N GLU A 135 7.59 13.31 -14.23
CA GLU A 135 6.22 13.84 -14.19
C GLU A 135 5.25 12.94 -14.98
N GLU A 136 5.73 12.37 -16.10
CA GLU A 136 4.97 11.43 -16.90
C GLU A 136 4.57 10.15 -16.14
N ASP A 137 5.42 9.67 -15.24
CA ASP A 137 5.09 8.50 -14.40
C ASP A 137 4.00 8.85 -13.38
N ALA A 138 4.08 10.04 -12.78
CA ALA A 138 3.07 10.53 -11.86
C ALA A 138 1.72 10.73 -12.57
N ILE A 139 1.72 11.36 -13.74
CA ILE A 139 0.52 11.56 -14.55
C ILE A 139 -0.10 10.21 -14.94
N HIS A 140 0.70 9.25 -15.41
CA HIS A 140 0.23 7.92 -15.75
C HIS A 140 -0.42 7.22 -14.55
N PHE A 141 0.28 7.18 -13.42
CA PHE A 141 -0.21 6.50 -12.20
C PHE A 141 -1.54 7.11 -11.73
N HIS A 142 -1.63 8.43 -11.65
CA HIS A 142 -2.84 9.14 -11.24
C HIS A 142 -3.97 9.01 -12.26
N SER A 143 -3.66 8.97 -13.57
CA SER A 143 -4.66 8.75 -14.62
C SER A 143 -5.33 7.38 -14.50
N VAL A 144 -4.56 6.32 -14.24
CA VAL A 144 -5.12 4.98 -14.00
C VAL A 144 -5.93 4.94 -12.70
N CYS A 145 -5.42 5.56 -11.62
CA CYS A 145 -6.18 5.71 -10.38
C CYS A 145 -7.52 6.43 -10.61
N LYS A 146 -7.51 7.51 -11.40
CA LYS A 146 -8.72 8.25 -11.73
C LYS A 146 -9.69 7.41 -12.56
N SER A 147 -9.18 6.73 -13.57
CA SER A 147 -10.03 5.88 -14.44
C SER A 147 -10.77 4.81 -13.64
N SER A 148 -10.09 4.13 -12.69
CA SER A 148 -10.74 3.13 -11.83
C SER A 148 -11.80 3.72 -10.91
N CYS A 149 -11.65 4.98 -10.46
CA CYS A 149 -12.64 5.68 -9.66
C CYS A 149 -13.84 6.13 -10.49
N ASP A 150 -13.61 6.72 -11.67
CA ASP A 150 -14.62 7.32 -12.53
C ASP A 150 -15.64 6.30 -13.07
N LEU A 151 -15.27 5.01 -13.11
CA LEU A 151 -16.20 3.92 -13.45
C LEU A 151 -17.32 3.74 -12.40
N HIS A 152 -17.15 4.29 -11.20
CA HIS A 152 -18.09 4.18 -10.09
C HIS A 152 -18.69 5.53 -9.70
N ASP A 153 -17.84 6.55 -9.48
CA ASP A 153 -18.27 7.89 -9.15
C ASP A 153 -17.16 8.91 -9.41
N LEU A 154 -17.48 10.00 -10.12
CA LEU A 154 -16.51 11.04 -10.46
C LEU A 154 -15.95 11.79 -9.24
N SER A 155 -16.61 11.75 -8.10
CA SER A 155 -16.17 12.36 -6.85
C SER A 155 -15.15 11.51 -6.10
N PHE A 156 -14.99 10.22 -6.45
CA PHE A 156 -14.11 9.30 -5.72
C PHE A 156 -12.64 9.66 -5.86
N TYR A 157 -12.19 9.91 -7.08
CA TYR A 157 -10.78 10.24 -7.30
C TYR A 157 -10.33 11.49 -6.52
N PRO A 158 -10.95 12.67 -6.65
CA PRO A 158 -10.50 13.84 -5.89
C PRO A 158 -10.56 13.61 -4.38
N LYS A 159 -11.61 12.96 -3.87
CA LYS A 159 -11.77 12.64 -2.44
C LYS A 159 -10.67 11.69 -1.95
N PHE A 160 -10.42 10.61 -2.66
CA PHE A 160 -9.46 9.59 -2.21
C PHE A 160 -8.01 9.97 -2.47
N LYS A 161 -7.75 10.84 -3.44
CA LYS A 161 -6.46 11.50 -3.64
C LYS A 161 -6.14 12.44 -2.46
N ASP A 162 -7.07 13.29 -2.05
CA ASP A 162 -6.90 14.19 -0.90
C ASP A 162 -6.69 13.42 0.41
N ASN A 163 -7.45 12.35 0.62
CA ASN A 163 -7.23 11.44 1.73
C ASN A 163 -5.83 10.82 1.72
N CYS A 164 -5.33 10.43 0.54
CA CYS A 164 -4.00 9.87 0.35
C CYS A 164 -2.91 10.87 0.70
N ASP A 165 -3.01 12.10 0.19
CA ASP A 165 -2.07 13.18 0.48
C ASP A 165 -2.00 13.50 1.97
N THR A 166 -3.16 13.51 2.64
CA THR A 166 -3.26 13.75 4.08
C THR A 166 -2.68 12.58 4.88
N TYR A 167 -3.02 11.34 4.51
CA TYR A 167 -2.61 10.15 5.26
C TYR A 167 -1.10 9.91 5.19
N PHE A 168 -0.50 10.03 4.01
CA PHE A 168 0.92 9.76 3.78
C PHE A 168 1.83 10.99 4.01
N TRP A 169 1.36 11.96 4.77
CA TRP A 169 2.17 13.09 5.20
C TRP A 169 3.10 12.72 6.36
N ASN A 170 4.39 12.87 6.15
CA ASN A 170 5.43 12.63 7.15
C ASN A 170 5.65 13.88 8.00
N SER A 171 4.84 14.05 9.05
CA SER A 171 4.71 15.30 9.80
C SER A 171 6.01 15.79 10.43
N HIS A 172 6.85 14.89 10.96
CA HIS A 172 8.13 15.27 11.58
C HIS A 172 9.21 15.66 10.55
N ARG A 173 8.98 15.39 9.26
CA ARG A 173 9.81 15.85 8.13
C ARG A 173 9.21 17.01 7.38
N ASN A 174 7.93 17.28 7.58
CA ASN A 174 7.16 18.25 6.82
C ASN A 174 7.22 18.01 5.31
N GLU A 175 7.06 16.75 4.91
CA GLU A 175 7.05 16.30 3.51
C GLU A 175 6.11 15.10 3.32
N ALA A 176 5.59 14.93 2.11
CA ALA A 176 4.85 13.74 1.73
C ALA A 176 5.79 12.52 1.59
N ARG A 177 5.30 11.31 1.88
CA ARG A 177 6.03 10.06 1.64
C ARG A 177 6.35 9.86 0.18
N GLY A 178 5.41 10.17 -0.70
CA GLY A 178 5.50 10.03 -2.15
C GLY A 178 4.62 11.01 -2.89
N ILE A 179 4.30 10.72 -4.13
CA ILE A 179 3.48 11.58 -5.00
C ILE A 179 1.98 11.33 -4.86
N GLY A 180 1.55 10.54 -3.87
CA GLY A 180 0.16 10.20 -3.64
C GLY A 180 -0.36 9.05 -4.49
N GLY A 181 -1.66 9.03 -4.67
CA GLY A 181 -2.45 8.00 -5.31
C GLY A 181 -3.85 8.00 -4.74
N LEU A 182 -4.34 6.85 -4.24
CA LEU A 182 -5.65 6.70 -3.61
C LEU A 182 -5.51 6.18 -2.18
N PHE A 183 -6.31 6.74 -1.27
CA PHE A 183 -6.52 6.18 0.05
C PHE A 183 -7.99 6.33 0.46
N PHE A 184 -8.61 5.21 0.81
CA PHE A 184 -9.99 5.16 1.30
C PHE A 184 -10.09 4.22 2.49
N ASP A 185 -10.94 4.59 3.43
CA ASP A 185 -11.22 3.79 4.63
C ASP A 185 -12.67 3.93 5.04
N TYR A 186 -13.19 2.95 5.78
CA TYR A 186 -14.56 2.94 6.26
C TYR A 186 -15.61 3.13 5.15
N LEU A 187 -15.37 2.52 3.97
CA LEU A 187 -16.37 2.51 2.90
C LEU A 187 -17.50 1.58 3.29
N LYS A 188 -18.47 2.12 4.02
CA LYS A 188 -19.69 1.44 4.46
C LYS A 188 -20.77 1.58 3.40
N GLU A 189 -21.84 0.77 3.58
CA GLU A 189 -23.11 1.01 2.91
C GLU A 189 -23.68 2.38 3.28
N THR A 190 -24.32 3.02 2.32
CA THR A 190 -25.02 4.30 2.45
C THR A 190 -26.32 4.23 1.63
N ASP A 191 -27.14 5.28 1.69
CA ASP A 191 -28.36 5.34 0.85
C ASP A 191 -28.05 5.33 -0.66
N GLU A 192 -26.86 5.78 -1.07
CA GLU A 192 -26.41 5.86 -2.47
C GLU A 192 -25.66 4.62 -2.93
N PHE A 193 -24.96 3.93 -2.04
CA PHE A 193 -24.04 2.83 -2.37
C PHE A 193 -24.26 1.65 -1.43
N SER A 194 -24.65 0.51 -1.98
CA SER A 194 -24.71 -0.76 -1.26
C SER A 194 -23.30 -1.28 -0.92
N ILE A 195 -23.21 -2.25 -0.02
CA ILE A 195 -21.93 -2.93 0.26
C ILE A 195 -21.39 -3.66 -0.99
N GLN A 196 -22.26 -4.08 -1.90
CA GLN A 196 -21.86 -4.68 -3.18
C GLN A 196 -21.23 -3.62 -4.12
N ASP A 197 -21.72 -2.40 -4.13
CA ASP A 197 -21.11 -1.30 -4.90
C ASP A 197 -19.71 -0.97 -4.35
N ARG A 198 -19.55 -1.00 -3.03
CA ARG A 198 -18.24 -0.84 -2.39
C ARG A 198 -17.27 -1.97 -2.76
N PHE A 199 -17.75 -3.21 -2.77
CA PHE A 199 -16.98 -4.36 -3.25
C PHE A 199 -16.53 -4.16 -4.70
N ASN A 200 -17.46 -3.81 -5.59
CA ASN A 200 -17.18 -3.60 -7.01
C ASN A 200 -16.13 -2.50 -7.20
N PHE A 201 -16.24 -1.38 -6.49
CA PHE A 201 -15.26 -0.30 -6.53
C PHE A 201 -13.86 -0.77 -6.06
N VAL A 202 -13.78 -1.44 -4.91
CA VAL A 202 -12.48 -1.86 -4.34
C VAL A 202 -11.79 -2.90 -5.22
N THR A 203 -12.56 -3.82 -5.81
CA THR A 203 -12.03 -4.80 -6.76
C THR A 203 -11.60 -4.17 -8.07
N GLU A 204 -12.31 -3.13 -8.55
CA GLU A 204 -11.91 -2.37 -9.73
C GLU A 204 -10.56 -1.68 -9.54
N VAL A 205 -10.36 -0.99 -8.40
CA VAL A 205 -9.06 -0.39 -8.07
C VAL A 205 -7.95 -1.44 -8.01
N GLY A 206 -8.22 -2.61 -7.43
CA GLY A 206 -7.25 -3.70 -7.38
C GLY A 206 -6.89 -4.26 -8.76
N ASN A 207 -7.86 -4.41 -9.63
CA ASN A 207 -7.67 -4.92 -10.99
C ASN A 207 -6.80 -3.98 -11.86
N HIS A 208 -6.86 -2.67 -11.59
CA HIS A 208 -6.06 -1.66 -12.30
C HIS A 208 -4.63 -1.49 -11.74
N PHE A 209 -4.27 -2.18 -10.66
CA PHE A 209 -2.93 -2.02 -10.05
C PHE A 209 -1.79 -2.30 -11.02
N LEU A 210 -1.83 -3.41 -11.76
CA LEU A 210 -0.77 -3.74 -12.70
C LEU A 210 -0.68 -2.75 -13.85
N GLU A 211 -1.80 -2.22 -14.31
CA GLU A 211 -1.84 -1.18 -15.35
C GLU A 211 -1.21 0.13 -14.84
N SER A 212 -1.39 0.48 -13.57
CA SER A 212 -0.81 1.69 -12.99
C SER A 212 0.71 1.60 -12.81
N TYR A 213 1.28 0.41 -12.57
CA TYR A 213 2.68 0.27 -12.17
C TYR A 213 3.59 -0.38 -13.23
N VAL A 214 3.13 -1.43 -13.92
CA VAL A 214 3.98 -2.20 -14.85
C VAL A 214 4.54 -1.36 -16.01
N PRO A 215 3.79 -0.43 -16.63
CA PRO A 215 4.35 0.46 -17.64
C PRO A 215 5.50 1.34 -17.12
N ILE A 216 5.41 1.83 -15.88
CA ILE A 216 6.49 2.59 -15.24
C ILE A 216 7.73 1.70 -15.05
N VAL A 217 7.53 0.45 -14.61
CA VAL A 217 8.63 -0.52 -14.51
C VAL A 217 9.32 -0.71 -15.85
N ALA A 218 8.56 -0.91 -16.93
CA ALA A 218 9.10 -1.11 -18.27
C ALA A 218 9.96 0.08 -18.75
N LEU A 219 9.57 1.31 -18.39
CA LEU A 219 10.30 2.52 -18.77
C LEU A 219 11.55 2.75 -17.91
N ARG A 220 11.57 2.34 -16.64
CA ARG A 220 12.60 2.78 -15.68
C ARG A 220 13.59 1.69 -15.27
N LYS A 221 13.28 0.42 -15.41
CA LYS A 221 14.11 -0.69 -14.89
C LYS A 221 15.52 -0.77 -15.49
N GLU A 222 15.69 -0.33 -16.74
CA GLU A 222 16.97 -0.37 -17.46
C GLU A 222 17.69 0.98 -17.51
N VAL A 223 17.15 2.03 -16.87
CA VAL A 223 17.81 3.36 -16.87
C VAL A 223 19.16 3.26 -16.16
N PRO A 224 20.29 3.67 -16.80
CA PRO A 224 21.59 3.60 -16.18
C PRO A 224 21.69 4.48 -14.94
N PHE A 225 22.26 3.94 -13.85
CA PHE A 225 22.43 4.65 -12.59
C PHE A 225 23.82 4.50 -12.02
N THR A 226 24.21 5.41 -11.13
CA THR A 226 25.49 5.44 -10.43
C THR A 226 25.31 5.12 -8.96
N ILE A 227 26.43 4.95 -8.24
CA ILE A 227 26.42 4.79 -6.79
C ILE A 227 25.82 6.01 -6.08
N ALA A 228 25.98 7.21 -6.62
CA ALA A 228 25.35 8.42 -6.07
C ALA A 228 23.84 8.35 -6.11
N HIS A 229 23.26 7.86 -7.22
CA HIS A 229 21.81 7.63 -7.33
C HIS A 229 21.34 6.58 -6.32
N LYS A 230 22.11 5.51 -6.10
CA LYS A 230 21.78 4.46 -5.12
C LYS A 230 21.81 5.02 -3.69
N ASN A 231 22.85 5.78 -3.34
CA ASN A 231 22.93 6.43 -2.02
C ASN A 231 21.72 7.35 -1.76
N TRP A 232 21.31 8.11 -2.75
CA TRP A 232 20.10 8.94 -2.65
C TRP A 232 18.85 8.10 -2.44
N GLN A 233 18.67 7.01 -3.20
CA GLN A 233 17.57 6.07 -2.99
C GLN A 233 17.52 5.58 -1.54
N GLU A 234 18.66 5.18 -0.96
CA GLU A 234 18.73 4.67 0.41
C GLU A 234 18.41 5.75 1.46
N ILE A 235 18.81 7.01 1.23
CA ILE A 235 18.40 8.15 2.07
C ILE A 235 16.89 8.35 2.00
N ARG A 236 16.29 8.30 0.83
CA ARG A 236 14.83 8.45 0.67
C ARG A 236 14.06 7.27 1.25
N ARG A 237 14.59 6.06 1.15
CA ARG A 237 14.06 4.87 1.82
C ARG A 237 14.04 5.04 3.35
N GLY A 238 15.01 5.77 3.92
CA GLY A 238 14.96 6.15 5.33
C GLY A 238 13.67 6.92 5.68
N ARG A 239 13.23 7.86 4.83
CA ARG A 239 11.95 8.59 5.02
C ARG A 239 10.73 7.68 4.94
N TYR A 240 10.76 6.72 4.01
CA TYR A 240 9.74 5.68 3.89
C TYR A 240 9.62 4.83 5.17
N VAL A 241 10.74 4.39 5.70
CA VAL A 241 10.81 3.61 6.96
C VAL A 241 10.30 4.44 8.15
N GLU A 242 10.70 5.72 8.24
CA GLU A 242 10.20 6.62 9.29
C GLU A 242 8.68 6.70 9.28
N PHE A 243 8.07 6.89 8.12
CA PHE A 243 6.60 6.91 8.00
C PHE A 243 5.98 5.60 8.48
N ASN A 244 6.47 4.47 7.95
CA ASN A 244 5.88 3.15 8.25
C ASN A 244 5.98 2.79 9.74
N LEU A 245 7.10 3.11 10.41
CA LEU A 245 7.27 2.76 11.82
C LEU A 245 6.66 3.77 12.80
N VAL A 246 6.50 5.04 12.40
CA VAL A 246 6.06 6.12 13.30
C VAL A 246 4.60 6.52 13.06
N HIS A 247 4.14 6.51 11.82
CA HIS A 247 2.85 7.08 11.42
C HIS A 247 1.87 6.09 10.84
N ASP A 248 2.34 4.97 10.23
CA ASP A 248 1.42 4.04 9.57
C ASP A 248 0.55 3.30 10.58
N ARG A 249 -0.76 3.59 10.53
CA ARG A 249 -1.74 2.98 11.44
C ARG A 249 -1.79 1.46 11.34
N GLY A 250 -1.63 0.92 10.11
CA GLY A 250 -1.64 -0.51 9.87
C GLY A 250 -0.46 -1.22 10.52
N THR A 251 0.75 -0.70 10.33
CA THR A 251 1.98 -1.20 10.97
C THR A 251 1.88 -1.12 12.49
N LEU A 252 1.49 0.05 13.01
CA LEU A 252 1.37 0.24 14.46
C LEU A 252 0.31 -0.67 15.09
N PHE A 253 -0.84 -0.84 14.43
CA PHE A 253 -1.88 -1.76 14.88
C PHE A 253 -1.37 -3.20 14.87
N GLY A 254 -0.79 -3.65 13.76
CA GLY A 254 -0.25 -5.01 13.64
C GLY A 254 0.78 -5.35 14.71
N LEU A 255 1.72 -4.44 14.99
CA LEU A 255 2.73 -4.63 16.03
C LEU A 255 2.13 -4.64 17.45
N LYS A 256 1.08 -3.86 17.70
CA LYS A 256 0.40 -3.78 19.01
C LYS A 256 -0.55 -4.96 19.29
N THR A 257 -1.00 -5.63 18.25
CA THR A 257 -1.98 -6.74 18.36
C THR A 257 -1.38 -8.11 18.10
N ASN A 258 -0.06 -8.27 18.31
CA ASN A 258 0.68 -9.50 18.08
C ASN A 258 0.51 -10.05 16.64
N GLY A 259 0.37 -9.16 15.67
CA GLY A 259 0.41 -9.55 14.24
C GLY A 259 1.75 -10.19 13.89
N ARG A 260 1.77 -11.00 12.83
CA ARG A 260 2.99 -11.66 12.38
C ARG A 260 4.04 -10.64 11.96
N ILE A 261 5.08 -10.48 12.78
CA ILE A 261 6.12 -9.45 12.62
C ILE A 261 6.79 -9.52 11.23
N GLU A 262 7.14 -10.73 10.77
CA GLU A 262 7.79 -10.92 9.47
C GLU A 262 6.92 -10.46 8.31
N SER A 263 5.61 -10.71 8.36
CA SER A 263 4.66 -10.26 7.33
C SER A 263 4.39 -8.75 7.39
N ILE A 264 4.61 -8.10 8.53
CA ILE A 264 4.50 -6.65 8.70
C ILE A 264 5.78 -5.96 8.22
N LEU A 265 6.95 -6.38 8.75
CA LEU A 265 8.22 -5.73 8.50
C LEU A 265 8.85 -6.07 7.14
N MET A 266 8.29 -7.06 6.40
CA MET A 266 8.69 -7.29 5.02
C MET A 266 8.45 -6.05 4.14
N SER A 267 7.52 -5.16 4.53
CA SER A 267 7.23 -3.89 3.84
C SER A 267 8.40 -2.91 3.84
N LEU A 268 9.40 -3.12 4.68
CA LEU A 268 10.56 -2.25 4.76
C LEU A 268 11.61 -2.61 3.71
N PRO A 269 12.32 -1.61 3.14
CA PRO A 269 13.38 -1.84 2.18
C PRO A 269 14.59 -2.55 2.81
N PRO A 270 15.40 -3.29 2.02
CA PRO A 270 16.55 -4.03 2.56
C PRO A 270 17.69 -3.13 3.03
N ASN A 271 17.86 -1.97 2.40
CA ASN A 271 18.93 -1.01 2.71
C ASN A 271 18.35 0.40 2.82
N VAL A 272 18.82 1.11 3.85
CA VAL A 272 18.44 2.50 4.15
C VAL A 272 19.65 3.27 4.67
N GLN A 273 19.61 4.59 4.57
CA GLN A 273 20.62 5.46 5.17
C GLN A 273 19.95 6.63 5.90
N TRP A 274 20.47 6.98 7.08
CA TRP A 274 20.18 8.22 7.79
C TRP A 274 21.42 9.06 7.86
N VAL A 275 21.58 9.97 6.88
CA VAL A 275 22.67 10.93 6.86
C VAL A 275 22.26 12.16 7.65
N TYR A 276 23.10 12.56 8.62
CA TYR A 276 22.83 13.71 9.45
C TYR A 276 22.75 15.00 8.64
N ASN A 277 21.61 15.71 8.74
CA ASN A 277 21.32 16.98 8.07
C ASN A 277 21.60 16.99 6.55
N HIS A 278 21.32 15.88 5.87
CA HIS A 278 21.53 15.78 4.43
C HIS A 278 20.69 16.81 3.68
N GLN A 279 21.36 17.58 2.84
CA GLN A 279 20.73 18.53 1.91
C GLN A 279 21.19 18.21 0.50
N PRO A 280 20.30 17.99 -0.47
CA PRO A 280 20.69 17.81 -1.86
C PRO A 280 21.27 19.13 -2.44
N GLU A 281 22.08 18.99 -3.47
CA GLU A 281 22.62 20.15 -4.20
C GLU A 281 21.49 21.00 -4.77
N LYS A 282 21.63 22.32 -4.69
CA LYS A 282 20.64 23.24 -5.26
C LYS A 282 20.45 23.00 -6.76
N ASN A 283 19.21 23.00 -7.20
CA ASN A 283 18.81 22.77 -8.59
C ASN A 283 19.09 21.34 -9.13
N SER A 284 19.49 20.41 -8.25
CA SER A 284 19.59 18.99 -8.63
C SER A 284 18.22 18.33 -8.80
N LYS A 285 18.18 17.15 -9.39
CA LYS A 285 16.97 16.33 -9.50
C LYS A 285 16.45 15.92 -8.12
N GLU A 286 17.36 15.69 -7.19
CA GLU A 286 17.08 15.37 -5.77
C GLU A 286 16.38 16.55 -5.08
N ALA A 287 16.88 17.78 -5.29
CA ALA A 287 16.26 18.99 -4.76
C ALA A 287 14.87 19.25 -5.36
N LYS A 288 14.68 18.97 -6.66
CA LYS A 288 13.37 19.04 -7.33
C LYS A 288 12.38 18.08 -6.66
N LEU A 289 12.78 16.85 -6.38
CA LEU A 289 11.90 15.90 -5.67
C LEU A 289 11.47 16.44 -4.30
N ILE A 290 12.41 16.92 -3.48
CA ILE A 290 12.08 17.49 -2.15
C ILE A 290 11.08 18.64 -2.28
N GLN A 291 11.27 19.52 -3.25
CA GLN A 291 10.34 20.63 -3.50
C GLN A 291 8.94 20.14 -3.86
N VAL A 292 8.82 19.10 -4.68
CA VAL A 292 7.54 18.48 -5.04
C VAL A 292 6.87 17.84 -3.83
N LEU A 293 7.62 17.14 -2.99
CA LEU A 293 7.09 16.46 -1.80
C LEU A 293 6.72 17.42 -0.65
N SER A 294 7.06 18.72 -0.76
CA SER A 294 6.74 19.71 0.29
C SER A 294 5.27 20.13 0.33
N LYS A 295 4.47 19.76 -0.63
CA LYS A 295 3.02 20.05 -0.73
C LYS A 295 2.32 19.10 -1.68
N PRO A 296 1.00 18.87 -1.52
CA PRO A 296 0.19 18.15 -2.49
C PRO A 296 0.25 18.79 -3.89
N ILE A 297 0.22 17.98 -4.93
CA ILE A 297 0.21 18.40 -6.33
C ILE A 297 -0.92 17.69 -7.06
N ASP A 298 -1.65 18.45 -7.87
CA ASP A 298 -2.59 17.89 -8.83
C ASP A 298 -1.84 17.50 -10.10
N TRP A 299 -1.79 16.21 -10.38
CA TRP A 299 -1.05 15.63 -11.49
C TRP A 299 -1.85 15.58 -12.79
N ILE A 300 -3.20 15.60 -12.69
CA ILE A 300 -4.16 15.44 -13.79
C ILE A 300 -5.39 16.31 -13.59
#